data_bd56ebbd1e2bd5592309083f8cbec919
#
_entry.id   bd56ebbd1e2bd5592309083f8cbec919
#
_cell.length_a   1.000
_cell.length_b   1.000
_cell.length_c   1.000
_cell.angle_alpha   90.00
_cell.angle_beta   90.00
_cell.angle_gamma   90.00
#
_symmetry.space_group_name_H-M   'P 1'
#
loop_
_entity.id
_entity.type
_entity.pdbx_description
1 polymer ?
#
loop_
_entity_poly.entity_id
_entity_poly.type
_entity_poly.pdbx_seq_one_letter_code
_entity_poly.pdbx_strand_id
1 'polypeptide(L)'
;LCAMKIIPLSEGWFTVDNSKQFVPFDASADKIQNRPAGSLLVEIQPFVVVSSKDIILIDAGLGFSTNGTLQLHSNLQAAGITPDQITKVILSHLHKDHIGGIVLNTEQGFQPAFPNATYYVQAAELEHALSQPGASYTAPLVSWLSSYPKTKILAGSEFIDTYIECQLTSGHSRYHQAIWIREKESILFYGGDEAPQLQQMRHRFVAKYDFD
;
A
#
# COMPACT_ATOMS: atom_id res chain seq x y z
N LEU A 1 -21.81 7.40 -18.40
CA LEU A 1 -21.14 6.21 -17.87
C LEU A 1 -19.74 6.63 -17.43
N CYS A 2 -19.53 6.84 -16.11
CA CYS A 2 -18.21 7.26 -15.64
C CYS A 2 -17.18 6.17 -15.91
N ALA A 3 -16.04 6.58 -16.51
CA ALA A 3 -14.83 5.78 -16.54
C ALA A 3 -14.29 5.62 -15.10
N MET A 4 -13.58 4.53 -14.86
CA MET A 4 -12.84 4.30 -13.62
C MET A 4 -11.91 5.50 -13.33
N LYS A 5 -11.97 6.05 -12.11
CA LYS A 5 -11.15 7.19 -11.69
C LYS A 5 -10.05 6.70 -10.75
N ILE A 6 -8.82 7.07 -11.03
CA ILE A 6 -7.64 6.76 -10.22
C ILE A 6 -7.15 8.05 -9.57
N ILE A 7 -6.95 8.06 -8.26
CA ILE A 7 -6.53 9.23 -7.50
C ILE A 7 -5.31 8.83 -6.66
N PRO A 8 -4.14 9.46 -6.89
CA PRO A 8 -2.98 9.26 -6.04
C PRO A 8 -3.18 9.95 -4.68
N LEU A 9 -2.72 9.30 -3.61
CA LEU A 9 -2.87 9.76 -2.23
C LEU A 9 -1.49 9.89 -1.57
N SER A 10 -0.64 10.75 -2.12
CA SER A 10 0.74 10.91 -1.66
C SER A 10 0.81 11.31 -0.18
N GLU A 11 1.58 10.58 0.60
CA GLU A 11 1.97 10.94 1.97
C GLU A 11 3.25 11.81 1.98
N GLY A 12 3.84 12.07 0.81
CA GLY A 12 5.05 12.88 0.63
C GLY A 12 6.29 12.06 0.33
N TRP A 13 7.42 12.75 0.35
CA TRP A 13 8.73 12.19 0.06
C TRP A 13 9.48 11.81 1.33
N PHE A 14 10.22 10.71 1.26
CA PHE A 14 11.01 10.18 2.36
C PHE A 14 12.36 9.68 1.87
N THR A 15 13.38 9.81 2.71
CA THR A 15 14.62 9.06 2.53
C THR A 15 14.54 7.77 3.34
N VAL A 16 15.03 6.69 2.77
CA VAL A 16 15.11 5.38 3.44
C VAL A 16 16.43 4.71 3.12
N ASP A 17 17.05 4.12 4.12
CA ASP A 17 18.30 3.36 4.00
C ASP A 17 18.13 1.91 4.49
N ASN A 18 19.24 1.22 4.74
CA ASN A 18 19.22 -0.18 5.20
C ASN A 18 18.57 -0.37 6.58
N SER A 19 18.46 0.70 7.40
CA SER A 19 17.74 0.63 8.68
C SER A 19 16.23 0.52 8.52
N LYS A 20 15.74 0.74 7.28
CA LYS A 20 14.30 0.78 6.95
C LYS A 20 13.54 1.83 7.77
N GLN A 21 14.23 2.90 8.18
CA GLN A 21 13.59 4.08 8.76
C GLN A 21 13.28 5.08 7.66
N PHE A 22 12.04 5.53 7.61
CA PHE A 22 11.57 6.55 6.68
C PHE A 22 11.67 7.92 7.33
N VAL A 23 12.51 8.78 6.76
CA VAL A 23 12.72 10.14 7.24
C VAL A 23 12.08 11.10 6.23
N PRO A 24 11.13 11.96 6.66
CA PRO A 24 10.49 12.93 5.76
C PRO A 24 11.53 13.78 5.02
N PHE A 25 11.28 14.07 3.76
CA PHE A 25 12.11 14.90 2.90
C PHE A 25 11.26 16.03 2.31
N ASP A 26 11.58 17.26 2.67
CA ASP A 26 10.93 18.46 2.14
C ASP A 26 11.76 19.01 0.97
N ALA A 27 11.28 18.80 -0.26
CA ALA A 27 11.96 19.28 -1.47
C ALA A 27 12.11 20.81 -1.54
N SER A 28 11.37 21.57 -0.74
CA SER A 28 11.50 23.04 -0.67
C SER A 28 12.63 23.49 0.29
N ALA A 29 12.95 22.68 1.29
CA ALA A 29 13.95 22.98 2.33
C ALA A 29 15.19 22.10 2.23
N ASP A 30 15.03 20.81 1.88
CA ASP A 30 16.12 19.83 1.87
C ASP A 30 16.82 19.78 0.50
N LYS A 31 18.12 19.50 0.56
CA LYS A 31 18.91 19.28 -0.66
C LYS A 31 19.17 17.80 -0.87
N ILE A 32 18.89 17.31 -2.06
CA ILE A 32 19.10 15.90 -2.46
C ILE A 32 20.53 15.43 -2.14
N GLN A 33 21.51 16.32 -2.28
CA GLN A 33 22.93 16.02 -2.03
C GLN A 33 23.26 15.79 -0.55
N ASN A 34 22.42 16.29 0.38
CA ASN A 34 22.63 16.18 1.82
C ASN A 34 21.96 14.93 2.42
N ARG A 35 21.23 14.14 1.63
CA ARG A 35 20.63 12.90 2.14
C ARG A 35 21.71 11.89 2.55
N PRO A 36 21.43 10.97 3.49
CA PRO A 36 22.38 9.94 3.89
C PRO A 36 22.92 9.15 2.70
N ALA A 37 24.23 8.93 2.66
CA ALA A 37 24.87 8.19 1.59
C ALA A 37 24.26 6.77 1.47
N GLY A 38 23.88 6.40 0.27
CA GLY A 38 23.24 5.10 -0.01
C GLY A 38 21.75 5.02 0.33
N SER A 39 21.13 6.12 0.84
CA SER A 39 19.66 6.15 0.99
C SER A 39 18.97 6.27 -0.36
N LEU A 40 17.76 5.75 -0.44
CA LEU A 40 16.82 6.01 -1.53
C LEU A 40 15.99 7.25 -1.17
N LEU A 41 15.55 7.99 -2.18
CA LEU A 41 14.49 8.98 -2.07
C LEU A 41 13.25 8.38 -2.73
N VAL A 42 12.20 8.19 -1.95
CA VAL A 42 10.95 7.55 -2.37
C VAL A 42 9.75 8.43 -2.05
N GLU A 43 8.74 8.39 -2.88
CA GLU A 43 7.43 8.94 -2.58
C GLU A 43 6.52 7.82 -2.12
N ILE A 44 5.86 7.99 -0.99
CA ILE A 44 4.88 7.03 -0.49
C ILE A 44 3.53 7.42 -1.05
N GLN A 45 3.01 6.61 -1.98
CA GLN A 45 1.84 6.99 -2.77
C GLN A 45 0.85 5.84 -2.91
N PRO A 46 -0.04 5.63 -1.92
CA PRO A 46 -1.23 4.82 -2.10
C PRO A 46 -2.16 5.39 -3.18
N PHE A 47 -3.04 4.56 -3.70
CA PHE A 47 -4.02 4.98 -4.72
C PHE A 47 -5.44 4.62 -4.29
N VAL A 48 -6.39 5.51 -4.54
CA VAL A 48 -7.81 5.15 -4.50
C VAL A 48 -8.35 5.04 -5.93
N VAL A 49 -9.10 3.98 -6.16
CA VAL A 49 -9.76 3.70 -7.42
C VAL A 49 -11.26 3.75 -7.21
N VAL A 50 -11.93 4.68 -7.89
CA VAL A 50 -13.38 4.79 -7.89
C VAL A 50 -13.89 4.08 -9.14
N SER A 51 -14.52 2.94 -8.96
CA SER A 51 -15.18 2.17 -10.01
C SER A 51 -16.69 2.38 -9.97
N SER A 52 -17.45 1.73 -10.86
CA SER A 52 -18.91 1.77 -10.80
C SER A 52 -19.50 0.95 -9.66
N LYS A 53 -18.69 0.09 -9.01
CA LYS A 53 -19.13 -0.85 -7.98
C LYS A 53 -18.52 -0.57 -6.62
N ASP A 54 -17.28 -0.11 -6.59
CA ASP A 54 -16.46 -0.03 -5.40
C ASP A 54 -15.62 1.25 -5.34
N ILE A 55 -15.27 1.64 -4.14
CA ILE A 55 -14.18 2.58 -3.87
C ILE A 55 -13.06 1.77 -3.21
N ILE A 56 -11.98 1.55 -3.96
CA ILE A 56 -10.92 0.62 -3.62
C ILE A 56 -9.67 1.41 -3.25
N LEU A 57 -9.13 1.16 -2.07
CA LEU A 57 -7.80 1.63 -1.69
C LEU A 57 -6.78 0.55 -2.03
N ILE A 58 -5.75 0.91 -2.78
CA ILE A 58 -4.61 0.05 -3.09
C ILE A 58 -3.42 0.54 -2.27
N ASP A 59 -2.97 -0.31 -1.36
CA ASP A 59 -2.03 -0.03 -0.29
C ASP A 59 -2.48 1.11 0.65
N ALA A 60 -1.90 1.22 1.81
CA ALA A 60 -2.30 2.16 2.84
C ALA A 60 -1.15 3.05 3.35
N GLY A 61 -0.05 3.09 2.62
CA GLY A 61 1.07 3.96 2.92
C GLY A 61 1.81 3.63 4.20
N LEU A 62 2.59 4.60 4.66
CA LEU A 62 3.41 4.52 5.86
C LEU A 62 2.62 4.77 7.16
N GLY A 63 1.40 5.31 7.04
CA GLY A 63 0.59 5.72 8.20
C GLY A 63 1.08 7.03 8.80
N PHE A 64 1.70 7.88 7.99
CA PHE A 64 2.14 9.19 8.44
C PHE A 64 0.97 10.01 8.95
N SER A 65 1.14 10.64 10.09
CA SER A 65 0.08 11.42 10.75
C SER A 65 0.54 12.83 11.06
N THR A 66 -0.32 13.79 10.82
CA THR A 66 -0.11 15.19 11.20
C THR A 66 -1.24 15.62 12.13
N ASN A 67 -0.88 16.14 13.32
CA ASN A 67 -1.84 16.57 14.34
C ASN A 67 -2.87 15.48 14.70
N GLY A 68 -2.46 14.23 14.77
CA GLY A 68 -3.30 13.09 15.12
C GLY A 68 -4.22 12.57 14.00
N THR A 69 -4.15 13.16 12.82
CA THR A 69 -4.90 12.70 11.64
C THR A 69 -3.98 12.01 10.64
N LEU A 70 -4.35 10.82 10.17
CA LEU A 70 -3.64 10.17 9.08
C LEU A 70 -3.62 11.07 7.85
N GLN A 71 -2.44 11.26 7.27
CA GLN A 71 -2.29 12.01 6.02
C GLN A 71 -3.15 11.38 4.90
N LEU A 72 -3.26 10.07 4.88
CA LEU A 72 -4.11 9.33 3.96
C LEU A 72 -5.59 9.72 4.08
N HIS A 73 -6.11 9.92 5.30
CA HIS A 73 -7.48 10.42 5.52
C HIS A 73 -7.66 11.85 5.01
N SER A 74 -6.67 12.72 5.26
CA SER A 74 -6.69 14.09 4.75
C SER A 74 -6.68 14.13 3.22
N ASN A 75 -5.88 13.27 2.59
CA ASN A 75 -5.81 13.15 1.13
C ASN A 75 -7.12 12.62 0.52
N LEU A 76 -7.74 11.63 1.16
CA LEU A 76 -9.07 11.15 0.76
C LEU A 76 -10.12 12.27 0.85
N GLN A 77 -10.15 13.00 1.97
CA GLN A 77 -11.07 14.11 2.17
C GLN A 77 -10.88 15.20 1.11
N ALA A 78 -9.63 15.53 0.75
CA ALA A 78 -9.34 16.48 -0.33
C ALA A 78 -9.84 15.98 -1.69
N ALA A 79 -9.92 14.66 -1.90
CA ALA A 79 -10.51 14.03 -3.07
C ALA A 79 -12.05 13.90 -3.01
N GLY A 80 -12.69 14.36 -1.92
CA GLY A 80 -14.13 14.25 -1.70
C GLY A 80 -14.60 12.86 -1.28
N ILE A 81 -13.70 12.04 -0.72
CA ILE A 81 -13.97 10.67 -0.28
C ILE A 81 -13.75 10.60 1.24
N THR A 82 -14.67 9.97 1.96
CA THR A 82 -14.50 9.71 3.39
C THR A 82 -13.99 8.27 3.63
N PRO A 83 -13.26 8.00 4.73
CA PRO A 83 -12.71 6.67 5.01
C PRO A 83 -13.76 5.55 5.07
N ASP A 84 -14.97 5.86 5.50
CA ASP A 84 -16.11 4.93 5.58
C ASP A 84 -16.71 4.58 4.21
N GLN A 85 -16.40 5.32 3.17
CA GLN A 85 -16.80 5.02 1.79
C GLN A 85 -15.88 3.98 1.12
N ILE A 86 -14.69 3.72 1.66
CA ILE A 86 -13.80 2.69 1.14
C ILE A 86 -14.44 1.32 1.38
N THR A 87 -14.64 0.57 0.29
CA THR A 87 -15.27 -0.76 0.33
C THR A 87 -14.24 -1.90 0.37
N LYS A 88 -13.08 -1.68 -0.23
CA LYS A 88 -11.99 -2.65 -0.28
C LYS A 88 -10.64 -1.97 -0.02
N VAL A 89 -9.79 -2.62 0.75
CA VAL A 89 -8.36 -2.30 0.88
C VAL A 89 -7.60 -3.51 0.35
N ILE A 90 -6.82 -3.35 -0.72
CA ILE A 90 -6.06 -4.43 -1.34
C ILE A 90 -4.58 -4.13 -1.14
N LEU A 91 -3.88 -5.01 -0.43
CA LEU A 91 -2.48 -4.84 -0.09
C LEU A 91 -1.60 -5.60 -1.08
N SER A 92 -0.68 -4.89 -1.74
CA SER A 92 0.27 -5.52 -2.67
C SER A 92 1.23 -6.46 -1.94
N HIS A 93 1.70 -6.04 -0.77
CA HIS A 93 2.51 -6.81 0.17
C HIS A 93 2.45 -6.14 1.56
N LEU A 94 3.17 -6.68 2.56
CA LEU A 94 3.02 -6.24 3.95
C LEU A 94 4.20 -5.44 4.51
N HIS A 95 5.04 -4.84 3.66
CA HIS A 95 6.03 -3.89 4.16
C HIS A 95 5.35 -2.67 4.81
N LYS A 96 6.04 -2.07 5.79
CA LYS A 96 5.47 -1.04 6.65
C LYS A 96 4.95 0.21 5.92
N ASP A 97 5.54 0.52 4.77
CA ASP A 97 5.17 1.65 3.92
C ASP A 97 3.99 1.36 2.99
N HIS A 98 3.47 0.14 3.05
CA HIS A 98 2.24 -0.27 2.35
C HIS A 98 1.08 -0.55 3.32
N ILE A 99 1.37 -0.84 4.59
CA ILE A 99 0.33 -1.18 5.58
C ILE A 99 0.23 -0.21 6.75
N GLY A 100 1.07 0.83 6.81
CA GLY A 100 1.14 1.73 7.96
C GLY A 100 -0.21 2.40 8.30
N GLY A 101 -0.99 2.74 7.30
CA GLY A 101 -2.27 3.44 7.45
C GLY A 101 -3.51 2.55 7.53
N ILE A 102 -3.39 1.23 7.74
CA ILE A 102 -4.56 0.34 7.84
C ILE A 102 -5.34 0.51 9.15
N VAL A 103 -4.73 1.09 10.18
CA VAL A 103 -5.34 1.29 11.50
C VAL A 103 -5.18 2.73 11.99
N LEU A 104 -6.08 3.10 12.89
CA LEU A 104 -5.93 4.25 13.79
C LEU A 104 -5.44 3.74 15.15
N ASN A 105 -4.41 4.37 15.70
CA ASN A 105 -3.95 4.09 17.05
C ASN A 105 -4.77 4.94 18.04
N THR A 106 -5.61 4.30 18.83
CA THR A 106 -6.48 4.94 19.82
C THR A 106 -6.14 4.49 21.22
N GLU A 107 -6.73 5.14 22.25
CA GLU A 107 -6.58 4.70 23.65
C GLU A 107 -7.12 3.29 23.89
N GLN A 108 -8.08 2.82 23.08
CA GLN A 108 -8.62 1.47 23.13
C GLN A 108 -7.83 0.46 22.27
N GLY A 109 -6.70 0.87 21.71
CA GLY A 109 -5.88 0.06 20.79
C GLY A 109 -6.16 0.37 19.33
N PHE A 110 -5.77 -0.55 18.45
CA PHE A 110 -5.94 -0.39 17.01
C PHE A 110 -7.41 -0.48 16.59
N GLN A 111 -7.86 0.53 15.86
CA GLN A 111 -9.16 0.55 15.19
C GLN A 111 -8.94 0.57 13.68
N PRO A 112 -9.83 -0.03 12.87
CA PRO A 112 -9.69 0.01 11.42
C PRO A 112 -9.74 1.45 10.91
N ALA A 113 -8.77 1.84 10.09
CA ALA A 113 -8.78 3.16 9.45
C ALA A 113 -9.89 3.28 8.39
N PHE A 114 -10.35 2.14 7.85
CA PHE A 114 -11.42 2.03 6.85
C PHE A 114 -12.48 1.04 7.36
N PRO A 115 -13.41 1.47 8.22
CA PRO A 115 -14.26 0.56 9.02
C PRO A 115 -15.24 -0.28 8.18
N ASN A 116 -15.61 0.20 6.99
CA ASN A 116 -16.53 -0.51 6.10
C ASN A 116 -15.83 -1.41 5.08
N ALA A 117 -14.50 -1.28 4.95
CA ALA A 117 -13.73 -2.03 3.99
C ALA A 117 -13.51 -3.49 4.37
N THR A 118 -13.42 -4.35 3.35
CA THR A 118 -12.79 -5.67 3.43
C THR A 118 -11.32 -5.51 3.05
N TYR A 119 -10.41 -6.07 3.86
CA TYR A 119 -8.96 -6.04 3.63
C TYR A 119 -8.53 -7.34 2.96
N TYR A 120 -7.79 -7.25 1.85
CA TYR A 120 -7.34 -8.40 1.07
C TYR A 120 -5.82 -8.53 1.14
N VAL A 121 -5.34 -9.72 1.49
CA VAL A 121 -3.93 -10.04 1.67
C VAL A 121 -3.62 -11.47 1.24
N GLN A 122 -2.44 -11.70 0.68
CA GLN A 122 -1.95 -13.05 0.36
C GLN A 122 -1.67 -13.85 1.63
N ALA A 123 -2.16 -15.10 1.69
CA ALA A 123 -1.93 -16.03 2.81
C ALA A 123 -0.43 -16.19 3.11
N ALA A 124 0.35 -16.48 2.09
CA ALA A 124 1.77 -16.73 2.22
C ALA A 124 2.57 -15.48 2.64
N GLU A 125 2.17 -14.28 2.19
CA GLU A 125 2.76 -13.02 2.65
C GLU A 125 2.46 -12.75 4.13
N LEU A 126 1.22 -13.02 4.55
CA LEU A 126 0.82 -12.87 5.94
C LEU A 126 1.56 -13.84 6.86
N GLU A 127 1.66 -15.11 6.47
CA GLU A 127 2.41 -16.13 7.21
C GLU A 127 3.90 -15.78 7.29
N HIS A 128 4.49 -15.34 6.18
CA HIS A 128 5.88 -14.90 6.14
C HIS A 128 6.13 -13.72 7.06
N ALA A 129 5.30 -12.67 6.99
CA ALA A 129 5.43 -11.48 7.81
C ALA A 129 5.25 -11.75 9.32
N LEU A 130 4.41 -12.74 9.68
CA LEU A 130 4.26 -13.19 11.07
C LEU A 130 5.46 -14.00 11.58
N SER A 131 6.07 -14.81 10.70
CA SER A 131 7.18 -15.71 11.06
C SER A 131 8.55 -15.06 10.99
N GLN A 132 8.71 -14.01 10.19
CA GLN A 132 9.97 -13.33 9.92
C GLN A 132 9.89 -11.83 10.26
N PRO A 133 9.80 -11.48 11.56
CA PRO A 133 9.75 -10.08 11.97
C PRO A 133 11.08 -9.40 11.65
N GLY A 134 11.15 -8.74 10.51
CA GLY A 134 12.30 -7.95 10.07
C GLY A 134 12.02 -6.46 10.12
N ALA A 135 13.04 -5.64 9.81
CA ALA A 135 12.90 -4.18 9.81
C ALA A 135 11.87 -3.65 8.79
N SER A 136 11.52 -4.46 7.79
CA SER A 136 10.52 -4.10 6.77
C SER A 136 9.08 -4.30 7.24
N TYR A 137 8.83 -5.18 8.21
CA TYR A 137 7.48 -5.51 8.70
C TYR A 137 7.20 -4.84 10.05
N THR A 138 5.95 -4.46 10.27
CA THR A 138 5.48 -3.93 11.55
C THR A 138 4.63 -5.00 12.25
N ALA A 139 5.24 -5.81 13.09
CA ALA A 139 4.60 -6.98 13.73
C ALA A 139 3.22 -6.69 14.36
N PRO A 140 2.99 -5.58 15.10
CA PRO A 140 1.66 -5.27 15.63
C PRO A 140 0.59 -5.09 14.55
N LEU A 141 0.91 -4.47 13.41
CA LEU A 141 -0.03 -4.26 12.31
C LEU A 141 -0.33 -5.58 11.57
N VAL A 142 0.69 -6.40 11.34
CA VAL A 142 0.53 -7.72 10.72
C VAL A 142 -0.34 -8.62 11.62
N SER A 143 -0.10 -8.60 12.94
CA SER A 143 -0.90 -9.34 13.90
C SER A 143 -2.36 -8.87 13.95
N TRP A 144 -2.57 -7.55 13.93
CA TRP A 144 -3.92 -6.99 13.84
C TRP A 144 -4.64 -7.44 12.57
N LEU A 145 -3.97 -7.33 11.41
CA LEU A 145 -4.54 -7.73 10.12
C LEU A 145 -4.92 -9.22 10.11
N SER A 146 -4.10 -10.09 10.71
CA SER A 146 -4.37 -11.53 10.78
C SER A 146 -5.60 -11.89 11.61
N SER A 147 -5.97 -11.05 12.58
CA SER A 147 -7.08 -11.27 13.50
C SER A 147 -8.33 -10.44 13.17
N TYR A 148 -8.23 -9.48 12.25
CA TYR A 148 -9.36 -8.60 11.96
C TYR A 148 -10.46 -9.33 11.17
N PRO A 149 -11.73 -9.33 11.64
CA PRO A 149 -12.79 -10.15 11.03
C PRO A 149 -13.12 -9.84 9.58
N LYS A 150 -12.80 -8.63 9.10
CA LYS A 150 -12.99 -8.25 7.70
C LYS A 150 -11.74 -8.44 6.85
N THR A 151 -10.74 -9.18 7.32
CA THR A 151 -9.61 -9.59 6.49
C THR A 151 -9.98 -10.83 5.67
N LYS A 152 -9.79 -10.75 4.36
CA LYS A 152 -9.92 -11.83 3.40
C LYS A 152 -8.55 -12.32 2.96
N ILE A 153 -8.31 -13.60 3.13
CA ILE A 153 -7.06 -14.25 2.78
C ILE A 153 -7.16 -14.77 1.35
N LEU A 154 -6.21 -14.37 0.51
CA LEU A 154 -6.07 -14.82 -0.88
C LEU A 154 -5.05 -15.97 -0.95
N ALA A 155 -5.34 -17.00 -1.72
CA ALA A 155 -4.48 -18.19 -1.84
C ALA A 155 -3.83 -18.27 -3.23
N GLY A 156 -2.85 -17.39 -3.49
CA GLY A 156 -2.20 -17.26 -4.79
C GLY A 156 -2.92 -16.31 -5.73
N SER A 157 -2.77 -16.52 -7.04
CA SER A 157 -3.44 -15.65 -8.02
C SER A 157 -4.92 -15.98 -8.10
N GLU A 158 -5.77 -15.02 -7.74
CA GLU A 158 -7.22 -15.20 -7.77
C GLU A 158 -7.98 -13.89 -8.02
N PHE A 159 -9.27 -14.02 -8.30
CA PHE A 159 -10.15 -12.89 -8.50
C PHE A 159 -10.88 -12.52 -7.22
N ILE A 160 -10.87 -11.21 -6.92
CA ILE A 160 -11.81 -10.59 -5.99
C ILE A 160 -12.99 -10.11 -6.82
N ASP A 161 -14.15 -10.69 -6.58
CA ASP A 161 -15.29 -10.53 -7.47
C ASP A 161 -14.93 -10.95 -8.92
N THR A 162 -15.58 -10.38 -9.93
CA THR A 162 -15.36 -10.77 -11.33
C THR A 162 -14.44 -9.82 -12.11
N TYR A 163 -13.95 -8.75 -11.49
CA TYR A 163 -13.30 -7.66 -12.22
C TYR A 163 -11.99 -7.19 -11.59
N ILE A 164 -11.64 -7.68 -10.41
CA ILE A 164 -10.36 -7.43 -9.75
C ILE A 164 -9.59 -8.74 -9.70
N GLU A 165 -8.41 -8.77 -10.30
CA GLU A 165 -7.49 -9.91 -10.26
C GLU A 165 -6.29 -9.53 -9.41
N CYS A 166 -6.02 -10.34 -8.39
CA CYS A 166 -4.78 -10.28 -7.62
C CYS A 166 -3.86 -11.37 -8.15
N GLN A 167 -2.77 -10.97 -8.77
CA GLN A 167 -1.79 -11.86 -9.37
C GLN A 167 -0.56 -11.96 -8.48
N LEU A 168 -0.28 -13.15 -7.94
CA LEU A 168 0.97 -13.40 -7.20
C LEU A 168 2.15 -13.23 -8.14
N THR A 169 3.09 -12.36 -7.81
CA THR A 169 4.26 -12.05 -8.65
C THR A 169 5.54 -12.61 -8.06
N SER A 170 5.80 -12.38 -6.79
CA SER A 170 7.08 -12.64 -6.10
C SER A 170 8.23 -11.85 -6.74
N GLY A 171 9.15 -11.33 -5.98
CA GLY A 171 10.24 -10.51 -6.52
C GLY A 171 10.70 -9.53 -5.48
N HIS A 172 10.06 -8.37 -5.37
CA HIS A 172 10.34 -7.38 -4.34
C HIS A 172 10.11 -7.93 -2.92
N SER A 173 8.96 -8.53 -2.68
CA SER A 173 8.75 -9.42 -1.54
C SER A 173 8.42 -10.83 -2.02
N ARG A 174 8.69 -11.83 -1.17
CA ARG A 174 8.54 -13.24 -1.53
C ARG A 174 7.14 -13.60 -2.04
N TYR A 175 6.12 -12.89 -1.58
CA TYR A 175 4.70 -13.17 -1.88
C TYR A 175 3.95 -11.90 -2.28
N HIS A 176 4.66 -10.96 -2.93
CA HIS A 176 4.08 -9.76 -3.51
C HIS A 176 3.01 -10.11 -4.55
N GLN A 177 1.99 -9.26 -4.69
CA GLN A 177 0.96 -9.39 -5.71
C GLN A 177 0.78 -8.10 -6.51
N ALA A 178 0.62 -8.24 -7.81
CA ALA A 178 0.13 -7.18 -8.69
C ALA A 178 -1.41 -7.21 -8.73
N ILE A 179 -2.01 -6.06 -9.02
CA ILE A 179 -3.46 -5.90 -9.00
C ILE A 179 -3.92 -5.40 -10.37
N TRP A 180 -4.88 -6.12 -10.95
CA TRP A 180 -5.57 -5.73 -12.18
C TRP A 180 -7.02 -5.39 -11.86
N ILE A 181 -7.52 -4.25 -12.34
CA ILE A 181 -8.94 -3.90 -12.24
C ILE A 181 -9.45 -3.67 -13.66
N ARG A 182 -10.47 -4.43 -14.05
CA ARG A 182 -11.04 -4.39 -15.40
C ARG A 182 -12.50 -3.98 -15.32
N GLU A 183 -12.84 -2.85 -15.93
CA GLU A 183 -14.20 -2.37 -16.00
C GLU A 183 -14.48 -1.81 -17.40
N LYS A 184 -15.36 -2.47 -18.15
CA LYS A 184 -15.68 -2.13 -19.53
C LYS A 184 -14.40 -2.07 -20.39
N GLU A 185 -14.13 -0.91 -21.01
CA GLU A 185 -12.95 -0.67 -21.84
C GLU A 185 -11.73 -0.20 -21.03
N SER A 186 -11.88 -0.03 -19.71
CA SER A 186 -10.81 0.47 -18.84
C SER A 186 -10.10 -0.69 -18.16
N ILE A 187 -8.77 -0.68 -18.22
CA ILE A 187 -7.90 -1.61 -17.50
C ILE A 187 -6.91 -0.79 -16.69
N LEU A 188 -6.86 -1.08 -15.39
CA LEU A 188 -5.85 -0.57 -14.48
C LEU A 188 -4.91 -1.73 -14.13
N PHE A 189 -3.62 -1.46 -14.14
CA PHE A 189 -2.58 -2.32 -13.60
C PHE A 189 -1.83 -1.57 -12.49
N TYR A 190 -1.70 -2.22 -11.34
CA TYR A 190 -0.86 -1.74 -10.24
C TYR A 190 0.19 -2.81 -9.94
N GLY A 191 1.45 -2.46 -10.18
CA GLY A 191 2.58 -3.36 -10.00
C GLY A 191 3.20 -3.31 -8.60
N GLY A 192 2.78 -2.35 -7.75
CA GLY A 192 3.43 -2.13 -6.46
C GLY A 192 4.93 -1.94 -6.61
N ASP A 193 5.70 -2.52 -5.71
CA ASP A 193 7.15 -2.42 -5.70
C ASP A 193 7.88 -3.32 -6.69
N GLU A 194 7.15 -4.21 -7.41
CA GLU A 194 7.70 -4.93 -8.57
C GLU A 194 8.02 -3.99 -9.74
N ALA A 195 7.24 -2.92 -9.89
CA ALA A 195 7.43 -1.93 -10.94
C ALA A 195 7.02 -0.53 -10.45
N PRO A 196 7.74 0.05 -9.48
CA PRO A 196 7.38 1.33 -8.85
C PRO A 196 7.46 2.52 -9.81
N GLN A 197 8.07 2.35 -10.99
CA GLN A 197 8.17 3.38 -12.02
C GLN A 197 7.84 2.81 -13.40
N LEU A 198 7.13 3.58 -14.22
CA LEU A 198 6.74 3.19 -15.58
C LEU A 198 7.92 2.72 -16.45
N GLN A 199 9.09 3.33 -16.30
CA GLN A 199 10.28 2.94 -17.05
C GLN A 199 10.75 1.52 -16.72
N GLN A 200 10.50 1.03 -15.50
CA GLN A 200 10.89 -0.29 -15.04
C GLN A 200 10.03 -1.39 -15.66
N MET A 201 8.81 -1.08 -16.06
CA MET A 201 7.96 -2.01 -16.81
C MET A 201 8.47 -2.34 -18.21
N ARG A 202 9.46 -1.58 -18.73
CA ARG A 202 10.03 -1.74 -20.09
C ARG A 202 11.30 -2.56 -20.11
N HIS A 203 11.93 -2.79 -18.96
CA HIS A 203 13.24 -3.45 -18.85
C HIS A 203 13.24 -4.39 -17.64
N ARG A 204 13.99 -5.48 -17.73
CA ARG A 204 14.32 -6.28 -16.54
C ARG A 204 15.20 -5.45 -15.63
N PHE A 205 14.84 -5.40 -14.36
CA PHE A 205 15.63 -4.74 -13.32
C PHE A 205 15.47 -5.51 -12.00
N VAL A 206 16.42 -5.33 -11.10
CA VAL A 206 16.33 -5.75 -9.71
C VAL A 206 16.57 -4.50 -8.88
N ALA A 207 15.64 -4.13 -8.04
CA ALA A 207 15.80 -3.01 -7.15
C ALA A 207 16.74 -3.37 -5.99
N LYS A 208 17.32 -2.36 -5.35
CA LYS A 208 18.34 -2.55 -4.29
C LYS A 208 17.89 -3.46 -3.15
N TYR A 209 16.59 -3.55 -2.92
CA TYR A 209 16.00 -4.26 -1.79
C TYR A 209 15.04 -5.37 -2.20
N ASP A 210 15.04 -5.75 -3.47
CA ASP A 210 14.25 -6.88 -3.95
C ASP A 210 14.78 -8.19 -3.39
N PHE A 211 13.87 -9.14 -3.20
CA PHE A 211 14.20 -10.48 -2.73
C PHE A 211 14.87 -11.31 -3.84
N ASP A 212 14.38 -11.20 -5.08
CA ASP A 212 14.86 -11.89 -6.29
C ASP A 212 15.26 -10.91 -7.40
#